data_3609bdeb9303e9bc11760b981c40ea1b
#
_entry.id   3609bdeb9303e9bc11760b981c40ea1b
#
_cell.length_a   1.000
_cell.length_b   1.000
_cell.length_c   1.000
_cell.angle_alpha   90.00
_cell.angle_beta   90.00
_cell.angle_gamma   90.00
#
_symmetry.space_group_name_H-M   'P 1'
#
loop_
_entity.id
_entity.type
_entity.pdbx_description
1 polymer ?
#
loop_
_entity_poly.entity_id
_entity_poly.type
_entity_poly.pdbx_seq_one_letter_code
_entity_poly.pdbx_strand_id
1 'polypeptide(L)'
;MTGRHWAAAVLLAAALTWPALGAAQVLPGAPVLVLPFDNPQQDARLAWLREGAAVLLTDLLAASGERVIDRQERLRAFDRLQLPATAGLSRASSIKVGQVVAASVVVIGTLELSGDQLVARGRMVRLDTGRLLPDVQASGALTDVFAVFSRLAQLVRGTSAAPPAVPADRLPPSPQVFELYIKGLVDETPATAVVFLQQALKAAPQFDQARLAMWDLHTEAAEHQRALDVLSGIRAESRYSREGRFRRSLSLMSLKRFDDALQTLRALQGDERSAAVTNAIGVAELRRTATPQPGRATYYFSQASQIDPADGDLFFNLGYAYWLDRDPRATIYWLREAVRRNPGDGDAHFILGVALHQTGATAEAAREHELATRLSSKYAGWGARAVAGDPVPRGLERLAEGLTPSATRVDSILTTVGQRDQEALAAFHLDAGRRAYQREADREAIQELRRALYLSPYLAEAHLMLGRLHLRGGRAEEAVAALKIALWSEETVAAHVALAEAYLQVQDTASARSEIDRALVLDPKAEDALAVKAKIGGGPW
;
A
#
# COMPACT_ATOMS: atom_id res chain seq x y z
N MET A 1 11.84 69.94 -51.86
CA MET A 1 12.71 68.88 -52.37
C MET A 1 12.70 67.75 -51.33
N THR A 2 11.83 66.89 -51.46
CA THR A 2 11.68 65.46 -51.44
C THR A 2 12.61 64.67 -50.53
N GLY A 3 12.16 64.23 -49.36
CA GLY A 3 12.75 63.20 -48.53
C GLY A 3 11.75 62.08 -48.32
N ARG A 4 12.06 60.90 -48.89
CA ARG A 4 11.27 59.67 -48.82
C ARG A 4 11.51 58.96 -47.48
N HIS A 5 10.45 58.75 -46.66
CA HIS A 5 10.45 57.91 -45.50
C HIS A 5 10.29 56.44 -45.90
N TRP A 6 11.26 55.58 -45.54
CA TRP A 6 11.12 54.12 -45.56
C TRP A 6 10.68 53.68 -44.20
N ALA A 7 9.47 53.12 -44.14
CA ALA A 7 8.96 52.43 -42.95
C ALA A 7 9.43 50.98 -43.02
N ALA A 8 10.28 50.56 -42.08
CA ALA A 8 10.68 49.16 -41.90
C ALA A 8 9.60 48.49 -41.02
N ALA A 9 8.85 47.56 -41.61
CA ALA A 9 7.93 46.68 -40.87
C ALA A 9 8.77 45.59 -40.16
N VAL A 10 8.82 45.68 -38.83
CA VAL A 10 9.34 44.61 -37.96
C VAL A 10 8.22 43.59 -37.71
N LEU A 11 8.29 42.45 -38.38
CA LEU A 11 7.48 41.27 -38.09
C LEU A 11 8.00 40.64 -36.79
N LEU A 12 7.26 40.87 -35.68
CA LEU A 12 7.44 40.14 -34.44
C LEU A 12 6.81 38.73 -34.65
N ALA A 13 7.66 37.74 -34.89
CA ALA A 13 7.26 36.34 -34.77
C ALA A 13 7.09 36.00 -33.29
N ALA A 14 5.86 36.06 -32.78
CA ALA A 14 5.52 35.49 -31.49
C ALA A 14 5.63 33.96 -31.60
N ALA A 15 6.75 33.42 -31.16
CA ALA A 15 6.88 31.99 -30.92
C ALA A 15 5.91 31.63 -29.78
N LEU A 16 4.77 31.06 -30.13
CA LEU A 16 3.88 30.35 -29.21
C LEU A 16 4.65 29.16 -28.67
N THR A 17 5.35 29.34 -27.57
CA THR A 17 5.80 28.21 -26.75
C THR A 17 4.57 27.57 -26.13
N TRP A 18 4.05 26.53 -26.79
CA TRP A 18 3.15 25.60 -26.12
C TRP A 18 3.85 25.10 -24.86
N PRO A 19 3.20 25.20 -23.68
CA PRO A 19 3.73 24.53 -22.53
C PRO A 19 3.76 23.03 -22.88
N ALA A 20 4.94 22.45 -22.90
CA ALA A 20 5.09 21.00 -22.97
C ALA A 20 4.16 20.42 -21.90
N LEU A 21 3.23 19.56 -22.33
CA LEU A 21 2.36 18.77 -21.44
C LEU A 21 3.27 18.18 -20.38
N GLY A 22 3.14 18.67 -19.14
CA GLY A 22 4.01 18.29 -18.04
C GLY A 22 4.02 16.77 -17.92
N ALA A 23 5.20 16.20 -17.98
CA ALA A 23 5.42 14.80 -17.70
C ALA A 23 4.66 14.48 -16.40
N ALA A 24 3.89 13.42 -16.42
CA ALA A 24 3.09 13.00 -15.28
C ALA A 24 4.05 12.63 -14.14
N GLN A 25 4.20 13.53 -13.19
CA GLN A 25 5.08 13.36 -12.03
C GLN A 25 4.29 12.73 -10.89
N VAL A 26 4.88 11.73 -10.26
CA VAL A 26 4.50 11.39 -8.89
C VAL A 26 4.78 12.63 -8.04
N LEU A 27 3.76 13.12 -7.33
CA LEU A 27 3.94 14.28 -6.45
C LEU A 27 4.95 13.93 -5.36
N PRO A 28 5.99 14.75 -5.14
CA PRO A 28 6.95 14.51 -4.09
C PRO A 28 6.26 14.31 -2.73
N GLY A 29 6.60 13.22 -2.03
CA GLY A 29 6.02 12.90 -0.72
C GLY A 29 4.69 12.15 -0.75
N ALA A 30 4.10 11.89 -1.91
CA ALA A 30 2.91 11.06 -2.04
C ALA A 30 3.27 9.57 -1.83
N PRO A 31 2.56 8.81 -0.96
CA PRO A 31 2.86 7.39 -0.76
C PRO A 31 2.64 6.58 -2.04
N VAL A 32 3.67 5.85 -2.46
CA VAL A 32 3.68 5.01 -3.67
C VAL A 32 3.63 3.55 -3.27
N LEU A 33 2.64 2.82 -3.78
CA LEU A 33 2.54 1.38 -3.67
C LEU A 33 2.99 0.74 -4.99
N VAL A 34 3.95 -0.17 -4.94
CA VAL A 34 4.33 -1.00 -6.09
C VAL A 34 3.77 -2.40 -5.88
N LEU A 35 2.95 -2.86 -6.83
CA LEU A 35 2.38 -4.20 -6.81
C LEU A 35 3.26 -5.19 -7.56
N PRO A 36 3.17 -6.50 -7.27
CA PRO A 36 3.83 -7.53 -8.06
C PRO A 36 3.48 -7.39 -9.55
N PHE A 37 4.48 -7.54 -10.40
CA PHE A 37 4.31 -7.40 -11.84
C PHE A 37 3.69 -8.65 -12.44
N ASP A 38 2.84 -8.49 -13.45
CA ASP A 38 2.29 -9.62 -14.18
C ASP A 38 3.29 -10.17 -15.20
N ASN A 39 3.20 -11.47 -15.45
CA ASN A 39 3.94 -12.20 -16.48
C ASN A 39 2.93 -12.83 -17.46
N PRO A 40 2.38 -12.06 -18.40
CA PRO A 40 1.31 -12.54 -19.29
C PRO A 40 1.73 -13.71 -20.16
N GLN A 41 3.02 -13.82 -20.51
CA GLN A 41 3.57 -14.91 -21.31
C GLN A 41 3.81 -16.19 -20.50
N GLN A 42 3.65 -16.14 -19.17
CA GLN A 42 3.95 -17.23 -18.23
C GLN A 42 5.37 -17.80 -18.40
N ASP A 43 6.34 -16.97 -18.83
CA ASP A 43 7.74 -17.39 -18.96
C ASP A 43 8.30 -17.76 -17.58
N ALA A 44 8.74 -19.00 -17.43
CA ALA A 44 9.24 -19.51 -16.15
C ALA A 44 10.48 -18.76 -15.64
N ARG A 45 11.28 -18.17 -16.53
CA ARG A 45 12.44 -17.36 -16.18
C ARG A 45 12.07 -16.06 -15.46
N LEU A 46 10.82 -15.57 -15.64
CA LEU A 46 10.29 -14.36 -15.03
C LEU A 46 9.42 -14.63 -13.79
N ALA A 47 9.16 -15.90 -13.44
CA ALA A 47 8.24 -16.24 -12.35
C ALA A 47 8.62 -15.56 -11.02
N TRP A 48 9.89 -15.59 -10.64
CA TRP A 48 10.42 -14.95 -9.44
C TRP A 48 10.42 -13.41 -9.57
N LEU A 49 10.61 -12.90 -10.79
CA LEU A 49 10.74 -11.48 -11.03
C LEU A 49 9.42 -10.71 -10.87
N ARG A 50 8.28 -11.39 -10.84
CA ARG A 50 6.99 -10.76 -10.52
C ARG A 50 7.06 -10.01 -9.18
N GLU A 51 7.43 -10.70 -8.12
CA GLU A 51 7.66 -10.12 -6.79
C GLU A 51 8.96 -9.33 -6.76
N GLY A 52 10.03 -9.85 -7.38
CA GLY A 52 11.32 -9.18 -7.46
C GLY A 52 11.25 -7.78 -8.06
N ALA A 53 10.42 -7.57 -9.07
CA ALA A 53 10.16 -6.26 -9.67
C ALA A 53 9.55 -5.28 -8.66
N ALA A 54 8.56 -5.74 -7.89
CA ALA A 54 7.93 -4.91 -6.87
C ALA A 54 8.91 -4.52 -5.76
N VAL A 55 9.69 -5.47 -5.26
CA VAL A 55 10.71 -5.23 -4.22
C VAL A 55 11.77 -4.26 -4.74
N LEU A 56 12.36 -4.55 -5.91
CA LEU A 56 13.44 -3.74 -6.47
C LEU A 56 12.99 -2.32 -6.80
N LEU A 57 11.81 -2.16 -7.42
CA LEU A 57 11.29 -0.83 -7.75
C LEU A 57 10.95 -0.04 -6.49
N THR A 58 10.40 -0.67 -5.46
CA THR A 58 10.15 -0.05 -4.15
C THR A 58 11.45 0.45 -3.54
N ASP A 59 12.50 -0.38 -3.49
CA ASP A 59 13.81 -0.01 -2.96
C ASP A 59 14.47 1.14 -3.73
N LEU A 60 14.35 1.14 -5.06
CA LEU A 60 14.89 2.19 -5.93
C LEU A 60 14.14 3.53 -5.75
N LEU A 61 12.83 3.50 -5.61
CA LEU A 61 12.02 4.69 -5.34
C LEU A 61 12.34 5.25 -3.94
N ALA A 62 12.43 4.39 -2.93
CA ALA A 62 12.84 4.78 -1.58
C ALA A 62 14.25 5.39 -1.55
N ALA A 63 15.19 4.79 -2.29
CA ALA A 63 16.56 5.30 -2.43
C ALA A 63 16.61 6.68 -3.09
N SER A 64 15.60 7.00 -3.90
CA SER A 64 15.45 8.29 -4.57
C SER A 64 14.69 9.33 -3.74
N GLY A 65 14.33 9.01 -2.49
CA GLY A 65 13.63 9.90 -1.56
C GLY A 65 12.10 9.89 -1.68
N GLU A 66 11.53 8.97 -2.47
CA GLU A 66 10.08 8.84 -2.53
C GLU A 66 9.56 8.11 -1.28
N ARG A 67 8.36 8.49 -0.84
CA ARG A 67 7.66 7.76 0.21
C ARG A 67 7.01 6.52 -0.38
N VAL A 68 7.44 5.34 0.05
CA VAL A 68 6.96 4.07 -0.49
C VAL A 68 6.25 3.24 0.56
N ILE A 69 5.29 2.43 0.12
CA ILE A 69 4.67 1.37 0.91
C ILE A 69 5.56 0.14 0.81
N ASP A 70 6.04 -0.35 1.91
CA ASP A 70 6.93 -1.51 1.93
C ASP A 70 6.21 -2.84 1.65
N ARG A 71 7.00 -3.91 1.47
CA ARG A 71 6.46 -5.24 1.19
C ARG A 71 5.58 -5.76 2.33
N GLN A 72 5.97 -5.56 3.58
CA GLN A 72 5.21 -6.10 4.72
C GLN A 72 3.86 -5.40 4.85
N GLU A 73 3.82 -4.08 4.68
CA GLU A 73 2.58 -3.32 4.69
C GLU A 73 1.64 -3.74 3.54
N ARG A 74 2.21 -3.96 2.34
CA ARG A 74 1.46 -4.52 1.21
C ARG A 74 0.89 -5.91 1.51
N LEU A 75 1.68 -6.82 2.11
CA LEU A 75 1.22 -8.16 2.47
C LEU A 75 0.11 -8.12 3.53
N ARG A 76 0.23 -7.24 4.54
CA ARG A 76 -0.85 -7.02 5.51
C ARG A 76 -2.15 -6.55 4.85
N ALA A 77 -2.06 -5.72 3.80
CA ALA A 77 -3.24 -5.34 3.02
C ALA A 77 -3.82 -6.51 2.24
N PHE A 78 -2.98 -7.39 1.70
CA PHE A 78 -3.43 -8.62 1.04
C PHE A 78 -4.17 -9.52 2.03
N ASP A 79 -3.62 -9.74 3.21
CA ASP A 79 -4.26 -10.55 4.27
C ASP A 79 -5.62 -9.96 4.69
N ARG A 80 -5.71 -8.65 4.87
CA ARG A 80 -6.97 -7.96 5.19
C ARG A 80 -8.03 -8.13 4.11
N LEU A 81 -7.61 -8.19 2.86
CA LEU A 81 -8.49 -8.38 1.70
C LEU A 81 -8.67 -9.86 1.34
N GLN A 82 -8.07 -10.77 2.11
CA GLN A 82 -8.05 -12.21 1.84
C GLN A 82 -7.52 -12.55 0.44
N LEU A 83 -6.53 -11.79 -0.03
CA LEU A 83 -5.85 -12.00 -1.30
C LEU A 83 -4.59 -12.83 -1.06
N PRO A 84 -4.38 -13.96 -1.77
CA PRO A 84 -3.12 -14.68 -1.71
C PRO A 84 -1.95 -13.79 -2.17
N ALA A 85 -0.81 -13.89 -1.50
CA ALA A 85 0.38 -13.08 -1.83
C ALA A 85 0.88 -13.28 -3.27
N THR A 86 0.63 -14.47 -3.84
CA THR A 86 1.02 -14.88 -5.20
C THR A 86 -0.07 -14.65 -6.26
N ALA A 87 -1.27 -14.19 -5.86
CA ALA A 87 -2.39 -14.02 -6.78
C ALA A 87 -2.09 -13.00 -7.88
N GLY A 88 -2.57 -13.27 -9.08
CA GLY A 88 -2.71 -12.25 -10.11
C GLY A 88 -3.81 -11.26 -9.70
N LEU A 89 -3.44 -10.00 -9.52
CA LEU A 89 -4.37 -8.99 -9.07
C LEU A 89 -5.20 -8.45 -10.23
N SER A 90 -6.51 -8.44 -10.07
CA SER A 90 -7.37 -7.65 -10.96
C SER A 90 -7.11 -6.15 -10.76
N ARG A 91 -7.52 -5.35 -11.74
CA ARG A 91 -7.40 -3.88 -11.63
C ARG A 91 -8.16 -3.35 -10.40
N ALA A 92 -9.35 -3.87 -10.15
CA ALA A 92 -10.15 -3.51 -8.97
C ALA A 92 -9.44 -3.90 -7.66
N SER A 93 -8.88 -5.11 -7.58
CA SER A 93 -8.11 -5.55 -6.42
C SER A 93 -6.89 -4.67 -6.18
N SER A 94 -6.18 -4.28 -7.24
CA SER A 94 -5.01 -3.38 -7.18
C SER A 94 -5.35 -2.03 -6.56
N ILE A 95 -6.49 -1.43 -6.96
CA ILE A 95 -7.00 -0.18 -6.38
C ILE A 95 -7.37 -0.39 -4.92
N LYS A 96 -8.09 -1.47 -4.62
CA LYS A 96 -8.53 -1.77 -3.25
C LYS A 96 -7.35 -1.93 -2.30
N VAL A 97 -6.29 -2.63 -2.73
CA VAL A 97 -5.04 -2.72 -1.97
C VAL A 97 -4.45 -1.34 -1.72
N GLY A 98 -4.35 -0.50 -2.77
CA GLY A 98 -3.85 0.87 -2.63
C GLY A 98 -4.67 1.72 -1.66
N GLN A 99 -6.00 1.59 -1.66
CA GLN A 99 -6.88 2.27 -0.71
C GLN A 99 -6.62 1.82 0.73
N VAL A 100 -6.47 0.51 0.96
CA VAL A 100 -6.24 -0.07 2.30
C VAL A 100 -4.94 0.43 2.91
N VAL A 101 -3.90 0.65 2.11
CA VAL A 101 -2.61 1.19 2.58
C VAL A 101 -2.50 2.71 2.43
N ALA A 102 -3.59 3.40 2.13
CA ALA A 102 -3.64 4.85 1.88
C ALA A 102 -2.55 5.32 0.88
N ALA A 103 -2.27 4.52 -0.15
CA ALA A 103 -1.38 4.93 -1.22
C ALA A 103 -2.01 6.07 -2.03
N SER A 104 -1.22 7.06 -2.41
CA SER A 104 -1.65 8.09 -3.36
C SER A 104 -1.44 7.66 -4.80
N VAL A 105 -0.46 6.80 -5.04
CA VAL A 105 -0.13 6.25 -6.36
C VAL A 105 0.05 4.75 -6.25
N VAL A 106 -0.58 4.01 -7.16
CA VAL A 106 -0.33 2.57 -7.34
C VAL A 106 0.40 2.35 -8.66
N VAL A 107 1.49 1.61 -8.61
CA VAL A 107 2.26 1.16 -9.77
C VAL A 107 1.94 -0.30 -10.03
N ILE A 108 1.41 -0.58 -11.22
CA ILE A 108 1.10 -1.92 -11.73
C ILE A 108 2.01 -2.15 -12.92
N GLY A 109 2.57 -3.32 -13.06
CA GLY A 109 3.48 -3.58 -14.16
C GLY A 109 3.30 -4.92 -14.83
N THR A 110 3.86 -5.04 -16.03
CA THR A 110 3.97 -6.27 -16.80
C THR A 110 5.41 -6.53 -17.20
N LEU A 111 5.77 -7.80 -17.24
CA LEU A 111 7.07 -8.30 -17.66
C LEU A 111 6.88 -9.15 -18.91
N GLU A 112 7.65 -8.87 -19.93
CA GLU A 112 7.71 -9.65 -21.16
C GLU A 112 9.16 -9.96 -21.50
N LEU A 113 9.40 -11.11 -22.09
CA LEU A 113 10.72 -11.51 -22.56
C LEU A 113 10.67 -11.75 -24.07
N SER A 114 11.53 -11.05 -24.80
CA SER A 114 11.72 -11.25 -26.23
C SER A 114 13.18 -11.71 -26.47
N GLY A 115 13.37 -13.03 -26.63
CA GLY A 115 14.69 -13.65 -26.54
C GLY A 115 15.26 -13.48 -25.14
N ASP A 116 16.38 -12.76 -25.00
CA ASP A 116 17.00 -12.40 -23.72
C ASP A 116 16.75 -10.94 -23.32
N GLN A 117 15.92 -10.22 -24.08
CA GLN A 117 15.55 -8.84 -23.79
C GLN A 117 14.32 -8.80 -22.88
N LEU A 118 14.52 -8.35 -21.65
CA LEU A 118 13.46 -8.05 -20.70
C LEU A 118 12.81 -6.71 -21.07
N VAL A 119 11.51 -6.69 -21.15
CA VAL A 119 10.70 -5.49 -21.29
C VAL A 119 9.83 -5.37 -20.03
N ALA A 120 10.08 -4.34 -19.23
CA ALA A 120 9.28 -4.01 -18.06
C ALA A 120 8.42 -2.77 -18.36
N ARG A 121 7.10 -2.92 -18.30
CA ARG A 121 6.14 -1.82 -18.44
C ARG A 121 5.54 -1.49 -17.10
N GLY A 122 5.39 -0.21 -16.82
CA GLY A 122 4.73 0.30 -15.61
C GLY A 122 3.54 1.18 -15.98
N ARG A 123 2.42 0.96 -15.32
CA ARG A 123 1.24 1.81 -15.37
C ARG A 123 0.99 2.38 -13.99
N MET A 124 0.80 3.67 -13.90
CA MET A 124 0.56 4.35 -12.64
C MET A 124 -0.86 4.87 -12.56
N VAL A 125 -1.47 4.72 -11.38
CA VAL A 125 -2.80 5.20 -11.07
C VAL A 125 -2.72 6.12 -9.87
N ARG A 126 -3.16 7.35 -10.02
CA ARG A 126 -3.32 8.28 -8.91
C ARG A 126 -4.66 8.04 -8.23
N LEU A 127 -4.62 7.57 -6.99
CA LEU A 127 -5.83 7.24 -6.24
C LEU A 127 -6.56 8.49 -5.70
N ASP A 128 -5.83 9.59 -5.50
CA ASP A 128 -6.37 10.86 -5.03
C ASP A 128 -7.23 11.58 -6.08
N THR A 129 -6.92 11.39 -7.37
CA THR A 129 -7.60 12.07 -8.49
C THR A 129 -8.30 11.12 -9.45
N GLY A 130 -8.13 9.80 -9.29
CA GLY A 130 -8.61 8.79 -10.24
C GLY A 130 -7.93 8.85 -11.61
N ARG A 131 -6.79 9.54 -11.73
CA ARG A 131 -6.13 9.78 -13.02
C ARG A 131 -5.15 8.66 -13.35
N LEU A 132 -5.30 8.09 -14.55
CA LEU A 132 -4.28 7.24 -15.15
C LEU A 132 -3.15 8.13 -15.67
N LEU A 133 -1.91 7.80 -15.28
CA LEU A 133 -0.73 8.44 -15.83
C LEU A 133 -0.27 7.68 -17.09
N PRO A 134 0.51 8.32 -17.97
CA PRO A 134 1.05 7.65 -19.15
C PRO A 134 1.84 6.39 -18.77
N ASP A 135 1.69 5.35 -19.58
CA ASP A 135 2.45 4.12 -19.42
C ASP A 135 3.96 4.41 -19.62
N VAL A 136 4.80 3.80 -18.81
CA VAL A 136 6.24 3.89 -18.91
C VAL A 136 6.84 2.52 -19.23
N GLN A 137 7.93 2.50 -19.98
CA GLN A 137 8.59 1.27 -20.39
C GLN A 137 10.10 1.39 -20.31
N ALA A 138 10.74 0.35 -19.78
CA ALA A 138 12.18 0.17 -19.84
C ALA A 138 12.51 -1.23 -20.36
N SER A 139 13.59 -1.35 -21.13
CA SER A 139 14.04 -2.63 -21.68
C SER A 139 15.54 -2.78 -21.61
N GLY A 140 16.02 -4.02 -21.60
CA GLY A 140 17.43 -4.38 -21.57
C GLY A 140 17.63 -5.87 -21.40
N ALA A 141 18.88 -6.34 -21.37
CA ALA A 141 19.15 -7.75 -21.14
C ALA A 141 18.64 -8.20 -19.76
N LEU A 142 18.13 -9.43 -19.66
CA LEU A 142 17.67 -10.00 -18.37
C LEU A 142 18.82 -10.04 -17.35
N THR A 143 20.05 -10.20 -17.79
CA THR A 143 21.26 -10.10 -16.94
C THR A 143 21.47 -8.73 -16.32
N ASP A 144 20.89 -7.68 -16.93
CA ASP A 144 21.02 -6.28 -16.50
C ASP A 144 19.74 -5.77 -15.83
N VAL A 145 19.01 -6.66 -15.15
CA VAL A 145 17.71 -6.37 -14.51
C VAL A 145 17.76 -5.11 -13.64
N PHE A 146 18.83 -4.86 -12.92
CA PHE A 146 18.98 -3.67 -12.06
C PHE A 146 19.02 -2.37 -12.89
N ALA A 147 19.67 -2.37 -14.03
CA ALA A 147 19.70 -1.22 -14.94
C ALA A 147 18.32 -0.98 -15.57
N VAL A 148 17.59 -2.04 -15.93
CA VAL A 148 16.22 -1.95 -16.45
C VAL A 148 15.32 -1.29 -15.42
N PHE A 149 15.31 -1.78 -14.17
CA PHE A 149 14.46 -1.23 -13.12
C PHE A 149 14.90 0.15 -12.63
N SER A 150 16.20 0.48 -12.66
CA SER A 150 16.67 1.84 -12.38
C SER A 150 16.12 2.84 -13.40
N ARG A 151 16.10 2.49 -14.69
CA ARG A 151 15.45 3.32 -15.74
C ARG A 151 13.94 3.41 -15.53
N LEU A 152 13.29 2.30 -15.19
CA LEU A 152 11.85 2.30 -14.92
C LEU A 152 11.51 3.19 -13.72
N ALA A 153 12.29 3.15 -12.64
CA ALA A 153 12.11 4.02 -11.48
C ALA A 153 12.20 5.52 -11.84
N GLN A 154 13.13 5.90 -12.72
CA GLN A 154 13.24 7.27 -13.24
C GLN A 154 11.98 7.70 -13.99
N LEU A 155 11.51 6.84 -14.88
CA LEU A 155 10.31 7.09 -15.69
C LEU A 155 9.06 7.21 -14.80
N VAL A 156 8.95 6.37 -13.76
CA VAL A 156 7.86 6.44 -12.75
C VAL A 156 7.89 7.79 -12.03
N ARG A 157 9.08 8.30 -11.69
CA ARG A 157 9.26 9.63 -11.06
C ARG A 157 9.01 10.80 -12.02
N GLY A 158 8.97 10.56 -13.32
CA GLY A 158 8.81 11.60 -14.33
C GLY A 158 10.05 12.50 -14.47
N THR A 159 11.22 12.02 -14.06
CA THR A 159 12.47 12.77 -14.17
C THR A 159 13.28 12.27 -15.37
N SER A 160 13.69 13.19 -16.25
CA SER A 160 14.64 12.90 -17.34
C SER A 160 16.10 13.09 -16.89
N ALA A 161 16.33 13.60 -15.68
CA ALA A 161 17.67 13.73 -15.13
C ALA A 161 18.28 12.35 -14.88
N ALA A 162 19.57 12.20 -15.16
CA ALA A 162 20.30 10.99 -14.81
C ALA A 162 20.06 10.65 -13.32
N PRO A 163 19.84 9.38 -12.96
CA PRO A 163 19.60 9.03 -11.57
C PRO A 163 20.79 9.49 -10.75
N PRO A 164 20.57 9.96 -9.51
CA PRO A 164 21.64 9.88 -8.56
C PRO A 164 22.09 8.41 -8.54
N ALA A 165 23.39 8.18 -8.66
CA ALA A 165 23.93 6.83 -8.62
C ALA A 165 23.38 6.16 -7.34
N VAL A 166 22.54 5.14 -7.51
CA VAL A 166 22.06 4.37 -6.35
C VAL A 166 23.31 3.78 -5.71
N PRO A 167 23.57 4.08 -4.44
CA PRO A 167 24.75 3.53 -3.77
C PRO A 167 24.77 2.00 -3.93
N ALA A 168 25.95 1.45 -4.24
CA ALA A 168 26.09 0.02 -4.53
C ALA A 168 25.59 -0.88 -3.39
N ASP A 169 25.62 -0.38 -2.17
CA ASP A 169 25.09 -1.04 -0.96
C ASP A 169 23.54 -1.07 -0.88
N ARG A 170 22.87 -0.33 -1.76
CA ARG A 170 21.39 -0.33 -1.87
C ARG A 170 20.86 -1.27 -2.94
N LEU A 171 21.70 -1.76 -3.82
CA LEU A 171 21.33 -2.77 -4.82
C LEU A 171 21.69 -4.17 -4.30
N PRO A 172 20.92 -5.20 -4.70
CA PRO A 172 21.33 -6.58 -4.46
C PRO A 172 22.69 -6.87 -5.12
N PRO A 173 23.50 -7.78 -4.55
CA PRO A 173 24.88 -8.02 -5.02
C PRO A 173 24.98 -8.51 -6.47
N SER A 174 24.04 -9.32 -6.92
CA SER A 174 23.93 -9.78 -8.31
C SER A 174 22.49 -10.25 -8.60
N PRO A 175 22.09 -10.32 -9.89
CA PRO A 175 20.78 -10.84 -10.26
C PRO A 175 20.50 -12.25 -9.72
N GLN A 176 21.51 -13.13 -9.72
CA GLN A 176 21.38 -14.51 -9.22
C GLN A 176 21.15 -14.54 -7.69
N VAL A 177 21.87 -13.72 -6.93
CA VAL A 177 21.68 -13.60 -5.48
C VAL A 177 20.30 -13.00 -5.19
N PHE A 178 19.88 -12.03 -5.98
CA PHE A 178 18.56 -11.42 -5.84
C PHE A 178 17.44 -12.42 -6.16
N GLU A 179 17.59 -13.23 -7.20
CA GLU A 179 16.65 -14.31 -7.52
C GLU A 179 16.47 -15.29 -6.35
N LEU A 180 17.58 -15.74 -5.76
CA LEU A 180 17.55 -16.62 -4.58
C LEU A 180 16.84 -15.96 -3.40
N TYR A 181 17.14 -14.68 -3.14
CA TYR A 181 16.48 -13.92 -2.10
C TYR A 181 14.97 -13.82 -2.33
N ILE A 182 14.53 -13.46 -3.53
CA ILE A 182 13.11 -13.35 -3.86
C ILE A 182 12.42 -14.72 -3.77
N LYS A 183 13.05 -15.80 -4.26
CA LYS A 183 12.52 -17.17 -4.08
C LYS A 183 12.30 -17.49 -2.61
N GLY A 184 13.24 -17.10 -1.74
CA GLY A 184 13.08 -17.26 -0.30
C GLY A 184 11.96 -16.42 0.30
N LEU A 185 11.64 -15.25 -0.29
CA LEU A 185 10.54 -14.40 0.18
C LEU A 185 9.14 -14.89 -0.24
N VAL A 186 9.04 -15.64 -1.35
CA VAL A 186 7.74 -16.03 -1.92
C VAL A 186 7.43 -17.53 -1.74
N ASP A 187 8.38 -18.33 -1.28
CA ASP A 187 8.16 -19.74 -1.06
C ASP A 187 7.22 -19.96 0.15
N GLU A 188 6.16 -20.73 -0.07
CA GLU A 188 5.16 -21.02 0.95
C GLU A 188 5.66 -22.01 2.01
N THR A 189 6.76 -22.73 1.71
CA THR A 189 7.36 -23.71 2.61
C THR A 189 8.53 -23.10 3.35
N PRO A 190 8.42 -22.83 4.67
CA PRO A 190 9.48 -22.14 5.43
C PRO A 190 10.86 -22.82 5.33
N ALA A 191 10.88 -24.17 5.30
CA ALA A 191 12.13 -24.92 5.16
C ALA A 191 12.82 -24.65 3.81
N THR A 192 12.07 -24.60 2.71
CA THR A 192 12.60 -24.29 1.37
C THR A 192 13.02 -22.81 1.29
N ALA A 193 12.22 -21.91 1.84
CA ALA A 193 12.54 -20.48 1.93
C ALA A 193 13.90 -20.25 2.61
N VAL A 194 14.14 -20.91 3.75
CA VAL A 194 15.42 -20.84 4.46
C VAL A 194 16.57 -21.34 3.58
N VAL A 195 16.40 -22.44 2.82
CA VAL A 195 17.44 -22.95 1.91
C VAL A 195 17.81 -21.91 0.84
N PHE A 196 16.83 -21.26 0.22
CA PHE A 196 17.10 -20.21 -0.76
C PHE A 196 17.86 -19.03 -0.17
N LEU A 197 17.44 -18.55 1.02
CA LEU A 197 18.11 -17.45 1.70
C LEU A 197 19.54 -17.83 2.14
N GLN A 198 19.76 -19.07 2.59
CA GLN A 198 21.10 -19.58 2.90
C GLN A 198 22.00 -19.63 1.67
N GLN A 199 21.47 -20.05 0.51
CA GLN A 199 22.21 -20.02 -0.75
C GLN A 199 22.56 -18.59 -1.16
N ALA A 200 21.62 -17.64 -1.00
CA ALA A 200 21.89 -16.22 -1.25
C ALA A 200 23.03 -15.69 -0.34
N LEU A 201 23.01 -16.03 0.95
CA LEU A 201 24.04 -15.64 1.90
C LEU A 201 25.38 -16.33 1.66
N LYS A 202 25.36 -17.59 1.17
CA LYS A 202 26.59 -18.30 0.78
C LYS A 202 27.26 -17.61 -0.42
N ALA A 203 26.46 -17.16 -1.40
CA ALA A 203 26.97 -16.45 -2.56
C ALA A 203 27.36 -15.00 -2.25
N ALA A 204 26.66 -14.35 -1.34
CA ALA A 204 26.90 -12.97 -0.92
C ALA A 204 26.77 -12.83 0.61
N PRO A 205 27.84 -13.09 1.37
CA PRO A 205 27.79 -13.05 2.85
C PRO A 205 27.46 -11.68 3.45
N GLN A 206 27.49 -10.62 2.65
CA GLN A 206 27.18 -9.25 3.06
C GLN A 206 25.73 -8.83 2.77
N PHE A 207 24.90 -9.75 2.25
CA PHE A 207 23.54 -9.44 1.86
C PHE A 207 22.58 -9.50 3.06
N ASP A 208 22.61 -8.46 3.90
CA ASP A 208 21.91 -8.41 5.19
C ASP A 208 20.39 -8.44 5.05
N GLN A 209 19.80 -8.04 3.91
CA GLN A 209 18.36 -8.22 3.66
C GLN A 209 17.95 -9.70 3.75
N ALA A 210 18.78 -10.61 3.23
CA ALA A 210 18.50 -12.04 3.36
C ALA A 210 18.60 -12.52 4.82
N ARG A 211 19.47 -11.91 5.65
CA ARG A 211 19.52 -12.20 7.09
C ARG A 211 18.27 -11.75 7.82
N LEU A 212 17.76 -10.54 7.49
CA LEU A 212 16.53 -10.04 8.07
C LEU A 212 15.34 -10.93 7.67
N ALA A 213 15.26 -11.36 6.41
CA ALA A 213 14.22 -12.28 5.95
C ALA A 213 14.30 -13.66 6.64
N MET A 214 15.51 -14.19 6.87
CA MET A 214 15.68 -15.42 7.67
C MET A 214 15.27 -15.23 9.13
N TRP A 215 15.53 -14.06 9.70
CA TRP A 215 15.07 -13.72 11.04
C TRP A 215 13.53 -13.76 11.12
N ASP A 216 12.83 -13.19 10.14
CA ASP A 216 11.37 -13.23 10.06
C ASP A 216 10.87 -14.68 10.11
N LEU A 217 11.39 -15.56 9.23
CA LEU A 217 11.02 -16.99 9.18
C LEU A 217 11.28 -17.73 10.49
N HIS A 218 12.47 -17.55 11.10
CA HIS A 218 12.80 -18.21 12.37
C HIS A 218 11.94 -17.68 13.53
N THR A 219 11.56 -16.39 13.50
CA THR A 219 10.71 -15.79 14.52
C THR A 219 9.28 -16.28 14.42
N GLU A 220 8.74 -16.41 13.20
CA GLU A 220 7.42 -17.02 12.93
C GLU A 220 7.37 -18.48 13.39
N ALA A 221 8.47 -19.22 13.23
CA ALA A 221 8.61 -20.59 13.72
C ALA A 221 8.91 -20.68 15.24
N ALA A 222 8.94 -19.54 15.98
CA ALA A 222 9.35 -19.43 17.38
C ALA A 222 10.80 -19.95 17.67
N GLU A 223 11.65 -20.02 16.65
CA GLU A 223 13.04 -20.46 16.73
C GLU A 223 13.98 -19.29 17.09
N HIS A 224 13.68 -18.57 18.17
CA HIS A 224 14.33 -17.29 18.50
C HIS A 224 15.85 -17.37 18.67
N GLN A 225 16.41 -18.52 19.07
CA GLN A 225 17.87 -18.68 19.12
C GLN A 225 18.48 -18.66 17.72
N ARG A 226 17.90 -19.40 16.77
CA ARG A 226 18.35 -19.36 15.36
C ARG A 226 18.21 -17.96 14.75
N ALA A 227 17.12 -17.27 15.09
CA ALA A 227 16.91 -15.88 14.70
C ALA A 227 18.05 -14.97 15.19
N LEU A 228 18.52 -15.15 16.44
CA LEU A 228 19.68 -14.41 16.98
C LEU A 228 20.98 -14.74 16.23
N ASP A 229 21.19 -16.03 15.94
CA ASP A 229 22.44 -16.51 15.29
C ASP A 229 22.57 -15.90 13.89
N VAL A 230 21.47 -15.83 13.14
CA VAL A 230 21.43 -15.20 11.80
C VAL A 230 21.79 -13.71 11.86
N LEU A 231 21.24 -12.96 12.81
CA LEU A 231 21.51 -11.52 12.94
C LEU A 231 22.95 -11.21 13.37
N SER A 232 23.65 -12.17 13.98
CA SER A 232 25.05 -11.97 14.41
C SER A 232 26.00 -11.68 13.23
N GLY A 233 25.62 -12.04 12.01
CA GLY A 233 26.38 -11.76 10.80
C GLY A 233 26.21 -10.34 10.24
N ILE A 234 25.31 -9.51 10.79
CA ILE A 234 25.14 -8.11 10.36
C ILE A 234 26.25 -7.27 10.99
N ARG A 235 27.04 -6.61 10.13
CA ARG A 235 28.17 -5.78 10.59
C ARG A 235 27.71 -4.42 11.12
N ALA A 236 28.53 -3.81 11.96
CA ALA A 236 28.22 -2.51 12.56
C ALA A 236 28.05 -1.39 11.51
N GLU A 237 28.82 -1.44 10.41
CA GLU A 237 28.80 -0.46 9.33
C GLU A 237 27.64 -0.66 8.36
N SER A 238 26.95 -1.79 8.46
CA SER A 238 25.79 -2.07 7.60
C SER A 238 24.67 -1.07 7.87
N ARG A 239 24.02 -0.59 6.81
CA ARG A 239 22.79 0.21 6.91
C ARG A 239 21.67 -0.50 7.69
N TYR A 240 21.71 -1.82 7.75
CA TYR A 240 20.78 -2.66 8.48
C TYR A 240 21.21 -2.94 9.94
N SER A 241 22.36 -2.42 10.37
CA SER A 241 22.89 -2.65 11.72
C SER A 241 21.91 -2.22 12.81
N ARG A 242 21.28 -1.06 12.63
CA ARG A 242 20.29 -0.54 13.59
C ARG A 242 19.05 -1.42 13.64
N GLU A 243 18.49 -1.79 12.49
CA GLU A 243 17.36 -2.71 12.37
C GLU A 243 17.70 -4.09 12.94
N GLY A 244 18.85 -4.65 12.59
CA GLY A 244 19.31 -5.93 13.11
C GLY A 244 19.46 -5.95 14.64
N ARG A 245 19.98 -4.88 15.24
CA ARG A 245 20.07 -4.74 16.71
C ARG A 245 18.67 -4.65 17.36
N PHE A 246 17.73 -3.96 16.72
CA PHE A 246 16.37 -3.90 17.21
C PHE A 246 15.70 -5.29 17.20
N ARG A 247 15.73 -5.99 16.06
CA ARG A 247 15.17 -7.36 15.90
C ARG A 247 15.86 -8.35 16.83
N ARG A 248 17.17 -8.20 17.07
CA ARG A 248 17.91 -8.96 18.08
C ARG A 248 17.28 -8.77 19.47
N SER A 249 16.94 -7.54 19.86
CA SER A 249 16.30 -7.29 21.15
C SER A 249 14.92 -7.94 21.28
N LEU A 250 14.14 -8.02 20.20
CA LEU A 250 12.85 -8.72 20.18
C LEU A 250 13.04 -10.23 20.43
N SER A 251 14.00 -10.86 19.75
CA SER A 251 14.32 -12.28 19.98
C SER A 251 14.84 -12.53 21.39
N LEU A 252 15.66 -11.64 21.96
CA LEU A 252 16.12 -11.72 23.33
C LEU A 252 14.96 -11.64 24.34
N MET A 253 13.97 -10.76 24.10
CA MET A 253 12.77 -10.68 24.93
C MET A 253 11.94 -11.95 24.86
N SER A 254 11.79 -12.54 23.68
CA SER A 254 11.09 -13.83 23.51
C SER A 254 11.79 -14.98 24.23
N LEU A 255 13.13 -14.95 24.30
CA LEU A 255 13.94 -15.89 25.09
C LEU A 255 14.01 -15.52 26.60
N LYS A 256 13.23 -14.52 27.04
CA LYS A 256 13.22 -14.00 28.41
C LYS A 256 14.57 -13.44 28.89
N ARG A 257 15.47 -13.09 27.99
CA ARG A 257 16.77 -12.48 28.23
C ARG A 257 16.61 -10.94 28.28
N PHE A 258 15.80 -10.46 29.23
CA PHE A 258 15.37 -9.06 29.28
C PHE A 258 16.52 -8.08 29.58
N ASP A 259 17.53 -8.45 30.38
CA ASP A 259 18.66 -7.56 30.67
C ASP A 259 19.52 -7.34 29.41
N ASP A 260 19.77 -8.39 28.61
CA ASP A 260 20.51 -8.28 27.35
C ASP A 260 19.71 -7.44 26.31
N ALA A 261 18.39 -7.65 26.28
CA ALA A 261 17.49 -6.85 25.41
C ALA A 261 17.55 -5.37 25.82
N LEU A 262 17.43 -5.05 27.10
CA LEU A 262 17.50 -3.68 27.61
C LEU A 262 18.83 -3.01 27.33
N GLN A 263 19.95 -3.73 27.46
CA GLN A 263 21.27 -3.22 27.11
C GLN A 263 21.31 -2.81 25.63
N THR A 264 20.84 -3.69 24.75
CA THR A 264 20.79 -3.43 23.29
C THR A 264 19.88 -2.25 22.95
N LEU A 265 18.67 -2.21 23.53
CA LEU A 265 17.68 -1.15 23.28
C LEU A 265 18.14 0.22 23.80
N ARG A 266 18.77 0.29 24.95
CA ARG A 266 19.32 1.55 25.50
C ARG A 266 20.45 2.11 24.63
N ALA A 267 21.31 1.23 24.09
CA ALA A 267 22.31 1.66 23.12
C ALA A 267 21.66 2.24 21.86
N LEU A 268 20.59 1.60 21.34
CA LEU A 268 19.83 2.12 20.19
C LEU A 268 19.13 3.45 20.47
N GLN A 269 18.63 3.66 21.69
CA GLN A 269 17.96 4.90 22.09
C GLN A 269 18.93 6.08 22.12
N GLY A 270 20.21 5.84 22.48
CA GLY A 270 21.27 6.85 22.46
C GLY A 270 21.60 7.36 21.05
N ASP A 271 21.44 6.52 20.02
CA ASP A 271 21.76 6.87 18.63
C ASP A 271 20.68 7.80 18.01
N GLU A 272 19.40 7.50 18.24
CA GLU A 272 18.29 8.27 17.69
C GLU A 272 16.98 7.94 18.44
N ARG A 273 16.18 8.94 18.72
CA ARG A 273 14.86 8.76 19.34
C ARG A 273 13.91 8.02 18.40
N SER A 274 13.39 6.87 18.86
CA SER A 274 12.42 6.04 18.13
C SER A 274 11.32 5.61 19.08
N ALA A 275 10.06 5.77 18.64
CA ALA A 275 8.90 5.29 19.40
C ALA A 275 8.97 3.76 19.58
N ALA A 276 9.34 3.01 18.53
CA ALA A 276 9.48 1.56 18.57
C ALA A 276 10.51 1.09 19.63
N VAL A 277 11.71 1.72 19.64
CA VAL A 277 12.75 1.41 20.63
C VAL A 277 12.29 1.76 22.04
N THR A 278 11.71 2.95 22.23
CA THR A 278 11.25 3.41 23.55
C THR A 278 10.12 2.53 24.07
N ASN A 279 9.19 2.14 23.21
CA ASN A 279 8.11 1.19 23.52
C ASN A 279 8.68 -0.19 23.91
N ALA A 280 9.64 -0.72 23.14
CA ALA A 280 10.28 -2.00 23.44
C ALA A 280 11.01 -2.01 24.79
N ILE A 281 11.64 -0.88 25.19
CA ILE A 281 12.20 -0.73 26.54
C ILE A 281 11.09 -0.85 27.59
N GLY A 282 9.94 -0.18 27.39
CA GLY A 282 8.79 -0.27 28.28
C GLY A 282 8.29 -1.71 28.45
N VAL A 283 8.16 -2.45 27.34
CA VAL A 283 7.75 -3.86 27.38
C VAL A 283 8.80 -4.74 28.09
N ALA A 284 10.08 -4.55 27.81
CA ALA A 284 11.14 -5.30 28.46
C ALA A 284 11.17 -5.05 29.98
N GLU A 285 11.01 -3.79 30.42
CA GLU A 285 10.94 -3.44 31.83
C GLU A 285 9.70 -4.03 32.51
N LEU A 286 8.56 -4.10 31.80
CA LEU A 286 7.33 -4.70 32.31
C LEU A 286 7.44 -6.21 32.51
N ARG A 287 8.12 -6.90 31.58
CA ARG A 287 8.25 -8.36 31.56
C ARG A 287 9.44 -8.89 32.36
N ARG A 288 10.41 -8.03 32.70
CA ARG A 288 11.68 -8.43 33.35
C ARG A 288 11.48 -9.08 34.70
N THR A 289 10.48 -8.65 35.47
CA THR A 289 10.23 -9.14 36.83
C THR A 289 8.77 -9.57 36.97
N ALA A 290 8.49 -10.55 37.83
CA ALA A 290 7.14 -10.97 38.17
C ALA A 290 6.31 -9.84 38.81
N THR A 291 6.98 -8.93 39.51
CA THR A 291 6.42 -7.74 40.16
C THR A 291 7.12 -6.49 39.62
N PRO A 292 6.71 -5.92 38.47
CA PRO A 292 7.29 -4.71 37.95
C PRO A 292 7.16 -3.54 38.93
N GLN A 293 8.17 -2.66 38.93
CA GLN A 293 8.05 -1.43 39.71
C GLN A 293 7.00 -0.52 39.08
N PRO A 294 5.97 -0.08 39.83
CA PRO A 294 4.97 0.84 39.32
C PRO A 294 5.59 2.11 38.73
N GLY A 295 5.01 2.60 37.63
CA GLY A 295 5.47 3.81 36.96
C GLY A 295 6.70 3.65 36.07
N ARG A 296 7.43 2.52 36.12
CA ARG A 296 8.65 2.35 35.31
C ARG A 296 8.35 2.08 33.82
N ALA A 297 7.43 1.17 33.52
CA ALA A 297 7.01 0.89 32.16
C ALA A 297 6.16 2.04 31.59
N THR A 298 5.26 2.61 32.38
CA THR A 298 4.42 3.76 32.01
C THR A 298 5.23 4.98 31.61
N TYR A 299 6.41 5.22 32.24
CA TYR A 299 7.33 6.26 31.83
C TYR A 299 7.76 6.10 30.35
N TYR A 300 8.23 4.90 29.97
CA TYR A 300 8.68 4.64 28.61
C TYR A 300 7.53 4.66 27.60
N PHE A 301 6.37 4.10 27.92
CA PHE A 301 5.20 4.14 27.05
C PHE A 301 4.68 5.57 26.85
N SER A 302 4.71 6.40 27.89
CA SER A 302 4.40 7.83 27.79
C SER A 302 5.37 8.57 26.87
N GLN A 303 6.67 8.29 26.98
CA GLN A 303 7.67 8.86 26.07
C GLN A 303 7.46 8.38 24.63
N ALA A 304 7.16 7.10 24.42
CA ALA A 304 6.90 6.55 23.10
C ALA A 304 5.68 7.22 22.44
N SER A 305 4.57 7.39 23.18
CA SER A 305 3.36 8.05 22.67
C SER A 305 3.53 9.55 22.35
N GLN A 306 4.52 10.21 22.97
CA GLN A 306 4.90 11.59 22.62
C GLN A 306 5.74 11.64 21.34
N ILE A 307 6.55 10.61 21.05
CA ILE A 307 7.35 10.53 19.82
C ILE A 307 6.45 10.24 18.63
N ASP A 308 5.50 9.29 18.78
CA ASP A 308 4.50 8.98 17.74
C ASP A 308 3.08 9.04 18.33
N PRO A 309 2.45 10.22 18.29
CA PRO A 309 1.11 10.40 18.83
C PRO A 309 -0.02 9.82 17.96
N ALA A 310 0.30 9.30 16.77
CA ALA A 310 -0.67 8.67 15.88
C ALA A 310 -0.83 7.16 16.15
N ASP A 311 0.16 6.52 16.73
CA ASP A 311 0.16 5.07 16.97
C ASP A 311 -0.70 4.68 18.19
N GLY A 312 -1.86 4.05 17.94
CA GLY A 312 -2.80 3.59 18.97
C GLY A 312 -2.22 2.52 19.91
N ASP A 313 -1.28 1.69 19.45
CA ASP A 313 -0.66 0.62 20.24
C ASP A 313 0.19 1.17 21.38
N LEU A 314 0.80 2.34 21.21
CA LEU A 314 1.56 3.01 22.26
C LEU A 314 0.64 3.46 23.40
N PHE A 315 -0.55 3.97 23.06
CA PHE A 315 -1.57 4.34 24.04
C PHE A 315 -2.21 3.12 24.68
N PHE A 316 -2.39 2.04 23.90
CA PHE A 316 -2.81 0.76 24.46
C PHE A 316 -1.83 0.25 25.53
N ASN A 317 -0.53 0.20 25.20
CA ASN A 317 0.49 -0.24 26.13
C ASN A 317 0.56 0.63 27.39
N LEU A 318 0.37 1.94 27.22
CA LEU A 318 0.33 2.87 28.35
C LEU A 318 -0.89 2.61 29.25
N GLY A 319 -2.08 2.46 28.68
CA GLY A 319 -3.30 2.14 29.42
C GLY A 319 -3.25 0.75 30.08
N TYR A 320 -2.69 -0.24 29.37
CA TYR A 320 -2.50 -1.58 29.90
C TYR A 320 -1.48 -1.63 31.06
N ALA A 321 -0.41 -0.85 30.97
CA ALA A 321 0.55 -0.75 32.09
C ALA A 321 -0.08 -0.11 33.33
N TYR A 322 -0.92 0.93 33.18
CA TYR A 322 -1.68 1.48 34.30
C TYR A 322 -2.70 0.49 34.88
N TRP A 323 -3.29 -0.36 34.03
CA TRP A 323 -4.12 -1.46 34.53
C TRP A 323 -3.33 -2.41 35.44
N LEU A 324 -2.12 -2.78 35.04
CA LEU A 324 -1.24 -3.63 35.84
C LEU A 324 -0.74 -2.92 37.12
N ASP A 325 -0.58 -1.60 37.09
CA ASP A 325 -0.25 -0.75 38.24
C ASP A 325 -1.47 -0.49 39.16
N ARG A 326 -2.65 -1.08 38.82
CA ARG A 326 -3.91 -0.93 39.57
C ARG A 326 -4.45 0.51 39.67
N ASP A 327 -4.23 1.30 38.64
CA ASP A 327 -4.82 2.62 38.47
C ASP A 327 -5.93 2.61 37.39
N PRO A 328 -7.17 2.30 37.75
CA PRO A 328 -8.27 2.20 36.78
C PRO A 328 -8.63 3.56 36.17
N ARG A 329 -8.34 4.69 36.83
CA ARG A 329 -8.63 6.03 36.27
C ARG A 329 -7.66 6.37 35.14
N ALA A 330 -6.39 6.16 35.34
CA ALA A 330 -5.38 6.33 34.30
C ALA A 330 -5.59 5.32 33.16
N THR A 331 -5.93 4.06 33.48
CA THR A 331 -6.32 3.03 32.48
C THR A 331 -7.42 3.53 31.56
N ILE A 332 -8.53 4.03 32.12
CA ILE A 332 -9.68 4.55 31.33
C ILE A 332 -9.23 5.70 30.43
N TYR A 333 -8.45 6.65 30.97
CA TYR A 333 -7.98 7.80 30.20
C TYR A 333 -7.17 7.36 28.97
N TRP A 334 -6.17 6.51 29.16
CA TRP A 334 -5.26 6.13 28.08
C TRP A 334 -5.87 5.12 27.11
N LEU A 335 -6.72 4.21 27.58
CA LEU A 335 -7.41 3.29 26.66
C LEU A 335 -8.48 4.01 25.83
N ARG A 336 -9.11 5.08 26.31
CA ARG A 336 -9.93 5.95 25.46
C ARG A 336 -9.10 6.60 24.34
N GLU A 337 -7.86 6.99 24.63
CA GLU A 337 -6.93 7.48 23.62
C GLU A 337 -6.52 6.39 22.61
N ALA A 338 -6.37 5.15 23.07
CA ALA A 338 -6.10 4.00 22.20
C ALA A 338 -7.30 3.72 21.28
N VAL A 339 -8.51 3.56 21.81
CA VAL A 339 -9.71 3.26 21.00
C VAL A 339 -10.11 4.42 20.09
N ARG A 340 -9.78 5.66 20.43
CA ARG A 340 -9.98 6.81 19.55
C ARG A 340 -9.11 6.71 18.28
N ARG A 341 -7.90 6.14 18.41
CA ARG A 341 -6.98 5.93 17.27
C ARG A 341 -7.25 4.62 16.56
N ASN A 342 -7.66 3.61 17.31
CA ASN A 342 -7.99 2.27 16.82
C ASN A 342 -9.32 1.78 17.42
N PRO A 343 -10.49 2.19 16.87
CA PRO A 343 -11.80 1.75 17.35
C PRO A 343 -12.10 0.26 17.14
N GLY A 344 -11.28 -0.47 16.39
CA GLY A 344 -11.35 -1.92 16.25
C GLY A 344 -10.52 -2.70 17.25
N ASP A 345 -9.91 -2.00 18.18
CA ASP A 345 -9.09 -2.62 19.20
C ASP A 345 -9.92 -3.30 20.28
N GLY A 346 -10.29 -4.55 20.03
CA GLY A 346 -11.11 -5.32 20.97
C GLY A 346 -10.43 -5.54 22.33
N ASP A 347 -9.11 -5.64 22.40
CA ASP A 347 -8.37 -5.75 23.66
C ASP A 347 -8.52 -4.45 24.47
N ALA A 348 -8.39 -3.29 23.81
CA ALA A 348 -8.57 -1.99 24.44
C ALA A 348 -10.00 -1.80 24.93
N HIS A 349 -11.01 -2.14 24.12
CA HIS A 349 -12.42 -2.09 24.50
C HIS A 349 -12.72 -2.98 25.71
N PHE A 350 -12.21 -4.22 25.70
CA PHE A 350 -12.42 -5.13 26.82
C PHE A 350 -11.85 -4.59 28.12
N ILE A 351 -10.55 -4.19 28.11
CA ILE A 351 -9.87 -3.68 29.32
C ILE A 351 -10.51 -2.37 29.79
N LEU A 352 -10.89 -1.49 28.86
CA LEU A 352 -11.63 -0.25 29.15
C LEU A 352 -12.95 -0.55 29.86
N GLY A 353 -13.73 -1.54 29.35
CA GLY A 353 -14.97 -1.98 29.96
C GLY A 353 -14.77 -2.49 31.38
N VAL A 354 -13.73 -3.30 31.64
CA VAL A 354 -13.38 -3.79 32.98
C VAL A 354 -13.03 -2.63 33.91
N ALA A 355 -12.20 -1.68 33.48
CA ALA A 355 -11.80 -0.51 34.27
C ALA A 355 -12.99 0.41 34.58
N LEU A 356 -13.87 0.64 33.61
CA LEU A 356 -15.12 1.40 33.81
C LEU A 356 -16.05 0.74 34.81
N HIS A 357 -16.20 -0.59 34.76
CA HIS A 357 -16.98 -1.32 35.74
C HIS A 357 -16.43 -1.15 37.16
N GLN A 358 -15.10 -1.22 37.34
CA GLN A 358 -14.43 -1.00 38.64
C GLN A 358 -14.66 0.41 39.20
N THR A 359 -14.84 1.41 38.33
CA THR A 359 -15.07 2.80 38.75
C THR A 359 -16.58 3.14 38.86
N GLY A 360 -17.49 2.18 38.65
CA GLY A 360 -18.94 2.35 38.78
C GLY A 360 -19.65 2.86 37.53
N ALA A 361 -18.93 3.07 36.41
CA ALA A 361 -19.52 3.49 35.13
C ALA A 361 -20.15 2.31 34.35
N THR A 362 -21.11 1.64 34.95
CA THR A 362 -21.63 0.34 34.48
C THR A 362 -22.28 0.38 33.09
N ALA A 363 -22.97 1.47 32.75
CA ALA A 363 -23.62 1.59 31.43
C ALA A 363 -22.62 1.75 30.30
N GLU A 364 -21.52 2.46 30.53
CA GLU A 364 -20.44 2.61 29.56
C GLU A 364 -19.63 1.31 29.48
N ALA A 365 -19.33 0.67 30.59
CA ALA A 365 -18.70 -0.63 30.67
C ALA A 365 -19.42 -1.71 29.84
N ALA A 366 -20.77 -1.76 29.92
CA ALA A 366 -21.56 -2.70 29.15
C ALA A 366 -21.41 -2.47 27.62
N ARG A 367 -21.37 -1.21 27.17
CA ARG A 367 -21.17 -0.87 25.75
C ARG A 367 -19.79 -1.31 25.26
N GLU A 368 -18.74 -1.04 26.03
CA GLU A 368 -17.38 -1.43 25.68
C GLU A 368 -17.23 -2.95 25.61
N HIS A 369 -17.84 -3.69 26.54
CA HIS A 369 -17.86 -5.16 26.50
C HIS A 369 -18.64 -5.72 25.30
N GLU A 370 -19.76 -5.12 24.94
CA GLU A 370 -20.53 -5.50 23.76
C GLU A 370 -19.70 -5.29 22.49
N LEU A 371 -19.03 -4.15 22.36
CA LEU A 371 -18.12 -3.87 21.24
C LEU A 371 -17.00 -4.90 21.16
N ALA A 372 -16.29 -5.16 22.25
CA ALA A 372 -15.25 -6.17 22.29
C ALA A 372 -15.77 -7.54 21.81
N THR A 373 -16.93 -7.99 22.30
CA THR A 373 -17.52 -9.28 21.93
C THR A 373 -17.92 -9.34 20.45
N ARG A 374 -18.43 -8.26 19.89
CA ARG A 374 -18.71 -8.16 18.45
C ARG A 374 -17.43 -8.25 17.61
N LEU A 375 -16.32 -7.71 18.11
CA LEU A 375 -15.03 -7.74 17.42
C LEU A 375 -14.40 -9.14 17.42
N SER A 376 -14.55 -9.90 18.53
CA SER A 376 -14.06 -11.27 18.61
C SER A 376 -14.71 -12.08 19.73
N SER A 377 -15.03 -13.34 19.43
CA SER A 377 -15.56 -14.29 20.41
C SER A 377 -14.60 -14.63 21.56
N LYS A 378 -13.29 -14.33 21.42
CA LYS A 378 -12.29 -14.60 22.48
C LYS A 378 -12.63 -13.88 23.80
N TYR A 379 -13.31 -12.73 23.74
CA TYR A 379 -13.65 -11.91 24.91
C TYR A 379 -14.72 -12.53 25.79
N ALA A 380 -15.56 -13.43 25.26
CA ALA A 380 -16.47 -14.24 26.08
C ALA A 380 -15.67 -15.13 27.06
N GLY A 381 -14.54 -15.72 26.62
CA GLY A 381 -13.64 -16.48 27.48
C GLY A 381 -12.90 -15.61 28.53
N TRP A 382 -12.62 -14.35 28.21
CA TRP A 382 -12.04 -13.41 29.16
C TRP A 382 -13.08 -13.00 30.24
N GLY A 383 -14.33 -12.80 29.85
CA GLY A 383 -15.43 -12.58 30.78
C GLY A 383 -15.59 -13.71 31.78
N ALA A 384 -15.46 -14.97 31.37
CA ALA A 384 -15.46 -16.11 32.25
C ALA A 384 -14.31 -16.11 33.27
N ARG A 385 -13.13 -15.63 32.91
CA ARG A 385 -11.99 -15.43 33.82
C ARG A 385 -12.23 -14.32 34.84
N ALA A 386 -13.03 -13.31 34.50
CA ALA A 386 -13.40 -12.22 35.40
C ALA A 386 -14.11 -12.76 36.67
N VAL A 387 -14.91 -13.83 36.52
CA VAL A 387 -15.54 -14.53 37.63
C VAL A 387 -14.54 -15.21 38.57
N ALA A 388 -13.36 -15.62 38.02
CA ALA A 388 -12.27 -16.23 38.77
C ALA A 388 -11.26 -15.21 39.36
N GLY A 389 -11.46 -13.89 39.14
CA GLY A 389 -10.68 -12.83 39.78
C GLY A 389 -9.53 -12.26 38.95
N ASP A 390 -9.25 -12.74 37.72
CA ASP A 390 -8.25 -12.19 36.80
C ASP A 390 -8.85 -11.93 35.42
N PRO A 391 -9.55 -10.77 35.25
CA PRO A 391 -10.32 -10.50 34.04
C PRO A 391 -9.45 -10.22 32.80
N VAL A 392 -8.22 -9.72 32.97
CA VAL A 392 -7.36 -9.29 31.87
C VAL A 392 -6.13 -10.18 31.79
N PRO A 393 -5.89 -10.86 30.65
CA PRO A 393 -4.68 -11.67 30.47
C PRO A 393 -3.39 -10.85 30.58
N ARG A 394 -2.32 -11.51 30.99
CA ARG A 394 -0.97 -10.94 30.92
C ARG A 394 -0.35 -11.16 29.55
N GLY A 395 0.59 -10.29 29.17
CA GLY A 395 1.36 -10.43 27.93
C GLY A 395 0.66 -9.81 26.71
N LEU A 396 -0.25 -8.85 26.93
CA LEU A 396 -0.95 -8.14 25.85
C LEU A 396 -0.15 -6.96 25.27
N GLU A 397 1.04 -6.68 25.83
CA GLU A 397 1.87 -5.57 25.37
C GLU A 397 2.24 -5.75 23.89
N ARG A 398 2.16 -4.67 23.15
CA ARG A 398 2.38 -4.61 21.71
C ARG A 398 3.79 -4.15 21.39
N LEU A 399 4.41 -4.82 20.45
CA LEU A 399 5.75 -4.51 19.94
C LEU A 399 5.68 -4.26 18.45
N ALA A 400 6.42 -3.27 17.99
CA ALA A 400 6.66 -3.10 16.57
C ALA A 400 7.60 -4.22 16.08
N GLU A 401 7.39 -4.72 14.88
CA GLU A 401 8.23 -5.77 14.27
C GLU A 401 9.54 -5.21 13.70
N GLY A 402 9.61 -3.89 13.46
CA GLY A 402 10.77 -3.19 12.94
C GLY A 402 10.83 -1.74 13.40
N LEU A 403 11.91 -1.05 13.05
CA LEU A 403 12.14 0.35 13.40
C LEU A 403 11.36 1.34 12.53
N THR A 404 11.01 0.94 11.31
CA THR A 404 10.25 1.79 10.39
C THR A 404 8.80 1.86 10.88
N PRO A 405 8.26 3.06 11.16
CA PRO A 405 6.85 3.18 11.50
C PRO A 405 6.00 2.64 10.35
N SER A 406 4.98 1.84 10.65
CA SER A 406 3.99 1.48 9.64
C SER A 406 3.27 2.76 9.22
N ALA A 407 3.32 3.09 7.93
CA ALA A 407 2.78 4.36 7.40
C ALA A 407 1.26 4.45 7.55
N THR A 408 0.59 3.35 7.85
CA THR A 408 -0.87 3.24 7.91
C THR A 408 -1.33 2.23 8.95
N ARG A 409 -1.39 2.65 10.20
CA ARG A 409 -2.29 2.01 11.18
C ARG A 409 -3.65 2.71 11.14
N VAL A 410 -4.30 2.70 9.99
CA VAL A 410 -5.72 3.06 9.89
C VAL A 410 -6.52 1.79 10.12
N ASP A 411 -7.30 1.84 11.16
CA ASP A 411 -8.06 0.72 11.67
C ASP A 411 -9.07 0.15 10.67
N SER A 412 -9.05 -1.16 10.53
CA SER A 412 -9.89 -1.89 9.57
C SER A 412 -11.40 -1.76 9.85
N ILE A 413 -11.82 -1.39 11.06
CA ILE A 413 -13.25 -1.30 11.40
C ILE A 413 -13.81 0.09 11.13
N LEU A 414 -13.08 1.17 11.43
CA LEU A 414 -13.49 2.51 10.99
C LEU A 414 -13.51 2.61 9.47
N THR A 415 -12.53 2.00 8.79
CA THR A 415 -12.56 1.92 7.33
C THR A 415 -13.74 1.08 6.85
N THR A 416 -14.14 0.00 7.52
CA THR A 416 -15.31 -0.80 7.09
C THR A 416 -16.65 -0.14 7.38
N VAL A 417 -16.84 0.52 8.50
CA VAL A 417 -18.09 1.26 8.78
C VAL A 417 -18.14 2.55 7.97
N GLY A 418 -17.11 3.36 7.97
CA GLY A 418 -17.02 4.55 7.14
C GLY A 418 -17.01 4.24 5.64
N GLN A 419 -16.42 3.12 5.20
CA GLN A 419 -16.49 2.66 3.81
C GLN A 419 -17.87 2.15 3.43
N ARG A 420 -18.56 1.42 4.31
CA ARG A 420 -19.96 1.01 4.07
C ARG A 420 -20.88 2.21 3.94
N ASP A 421 -20.72 3.21 4.78
CA ASP A 421 -21.50 4.45 4.70
C ASP A 421 -21.14 5.24 3.42
N GLN A 422 -19.84 5.30 3.06
CA GLN A 422 -19.40 5.91 1.80
C GLN A 422 -19.85 5.12 0.57
N GLU A 423 -19.77 3.79 0.60
CA GLU A 423 -20.25 2.92 -0.47
C GLU A 423 -21.76 3.02 -0.65
N ALA A 424 -22.52 3.03 0.46
CA ALA A 424 -23.97 3.21 0.44
C ALA A 424 -24.36 4.59 -0.11
N LEU A 425 -23.66 5.64 0.29
CA LEU A 425 -23.90 6.99 -0.21
C LEU A 425 -23.46 7.14 -1.67
N ALA A 426 -22.36 6.51 -2.08
CA ALA A 426 -21.92 6.44 -3.46
C ALA A 426 -22.95 5.72 -4.34
N ALA A 427 -23.49 4.60 -3.89
CA ALA A 427 -24.55 3.87 -4.55
C ALA A 427 -25.84 4.70 -4.67
N PHE A 428 -26.22 5.44 -3.64
CA PHE A 428 -27.35 6.38 -3.69
C PHE A 428 -27.18 7.43 -4.79
N HIS A 429 -26.00 8.08 -4.87
CA HIS A 429 -25.72 9.07 -5.91
C HIS A 429 -25.60 8.43 -7.30
N LEU A 430 -25.07 7.22 -7.42
CA LEU A 430 -25.05 6.47 -8.68
C LEU A 430 -26.47 6.22 -9.18
N ASP A 431 -27.38 5.75 -8.32
CA ASP A 431 -28.78 5.52 -8.67
C ASP A 431 -29.52 6.81 -9.02
N ALA A 432 -29.22 7.92 -8.31
CA ALA A 432 -29.76 9.23 -8.68
C ALA A 432 -29.25 9.67 -10.07
N GLY A 433 -27.96 9.49 -10.34
CA GLY A 433 -27.36 9.76 -11.65
C GLY A 433 -27.94 8.91 -12.76
N ARG A 434 -28.20 7.60 -12.50
CA ARG A 434 -28.85 6.68 -13.44
C ARG A 434 -30.27 7.14 -13.80
N ARG A 435 -31.08 7.51 -12.80
CA ARG A 435 -32.42 8.04 -13.02
C ARG A 435 -32.42 9.35 -13.80
N ALA A 436 -31.48 10.25 -13.51
CA ALA A 436 -31.33 11.49 -14.24
C ALA A 436 -30.89 11.25 -15.70
N TYR A 437 -29.98 10.30 -15.92
CA TYR A 437 -29.55 9.87 -17.27
C TYR A 437 -30.70 9.34 -18.11
N GLN A 438 -31.57 8.50 -17.52
CA GLN A 438 -32.75 7.93 -18.16
C GLN A 438 -33.81 9.00 -18.55
N ARG A 439 -33.85 10.09 -17.79
CA ARG A 439 -34.75 11.24 -18.06
C ARG A 439 -34.13 12.28 -18.98
N GLU A 440 -32.93 12.02 -19.49
CA GLU A 440 -32.13 12.95 -20.30
C GLU A 440 -31.78 14.28 -19.58
N ALA A 441 -31.82 14.27 -18.25
CA ALA A 441 -31.45 15.41 -17.43
C ALA A 441 -29.91 15.44 -17.25
N ASP A 442 -29.16 15.68 -18.33
CA ASP A 442 -27.71 15.50 -18.42
C ASP A 442 -26.92 16.26 -17.36
N ARG A 443 -27.31 17.49 -17.05
CA ARG A 443 -26.63 18.32 -16.01
C ARG A 443 -26.77 17.69 -14.63
N GLU A 444 -27.97 17.24 -14.30
CA GLU A 444 -28.25 16.56 -13.03
C GLU A 444 -27.51 15.22 -12.96
N ALA A 445 -27.56 14.43 -14.02
CA ALA A 445 -26.85 13.16 -14.12
C ALA A 445 -25.34 13.34 -13.87
N ILE A 446 -24.70 14.31 -14.53
CA ILE A 446 -23.27 14.61 -14.35
C ILE A 446 -22.97 15.01 -12.90
N GLN A 447 -23.82 15.80 -12.26
CA GLN A 447 -23.61 16.22 -10.86
C GLN A 447 -23.68 15.03 -9.90
N GLU A 448 -24.71 14.20 -10.04
CA GLU A 448 -24.90 13.04 -9.17
C GLU A 448 -23.79 11.98 -9.39
N LEU A 449 -23.42 11.71 -10.65
CA LEU A 449 -22.32 10.80 -10.96
C LEU A 449 -20.98 11.31 -10.42
N ARG A 450 -20.71 12.61 -10.47
CA ARG A 450 -19.52 13.21 -9.85
C ARG A 450 -19.52 13.08 -8.34
N ARG A 451 -20.68 13.20 -7.68
CA ARG A 451 -20.80 12.95 -6.23
C ARG A 451 -20.53 11.49 -5.90
N ALA A 452 -21.09 10.56 -6.69
CA ALA A 452 -20.80 9.13 -6.55
C ALA A 452 -19.29 8.86 -6.68
N LEU A 453 -18.63 9.45 -7.69
CA LEU A 453 -17.20 9.30 -7.93
C LEU A 453 -16.31 10.01 -6.90
N TYR A 454 -16.78 11.08 -6.27
CA TYR A 454 -16.08 11.69 -5.15
C TYR A 454 -16.00 10.73 -3.95
N LEU A 455 -17.07 9.98 -3.70
CA LEU A 455 -17.16 9.00 -2.62
C LEU A 455 -16.50 7.66 -2.97
N SER A 456 -16.62 7.24 -4.24
CA SER A 456 -16.04 6.00 -4.76
C SER A 456 -15.45 6.24 -6.16
N PRO A 457 -14.18 6.66 -6.26
CA PRO A 457 -13.56 7.15 -7.50
C PRO A 457 -13.49 6.15 -8.65
N TYR A 458 -13.73 4.86 -8.40
CA TYR A 458 -13.56 3.78 -9.38
C TYR A 458 -14.84 2.99 -9.65
N LEU A 459 -15.99 3.62 -9.48
CA LEU A 459 -17.25 3.06 -9.93
C LEU A 459 -17.28 3.00 -11.45
N ALA A 460 -17.04 1.81 -12.01
CA ALA A 460 -16.97 1.58 -13.45
C ALA A 460 -18.22 2.08 -14.17
N GLU A 461 -19.40 1.77 -13.62
CA GLU A 461 -20.69 2.20 -14.17
C GLU A 461 -20.83 3.73 -14.18
N ALA A 462 -20.39 4.42 -13.13
CA ALA A 462 -20.45 5.88 -13.08
C ALA A 462 -19.55 6.52 -14.14
N HIS A 463 -18.35 5.98 -14.35
CA HIS A 463 -17.45 6.42 -15.41
C HIS A 463 -17.99 6.10 -16.81
N LEU A 464 -18.58 4.93 -17.02
CA LEU A 464 -19.23 4.57 -18.28
C LEU A 464 -20.36 5.55 -18.60
N MET A 465 -21.21 5.86 -17.62
CA MET A 465 -22.31 6.81 -17.82
C MET A 465 -21.81 8.23 -18.08
N LEU A 466 -20.77 8.69 -17.36
CA LEU A 466 -20.14 9.98 -17.63
C LEU A 466 -19.55 10.03 -19.04
N GLY A 467 -18.88 8.97 -19.49
CA GLY A 467 -18.36 8.86 -20.84
C GLY A 467 -19.45 9.01 -21.90
N ARG A 468 -20.57 8.31 -21.72
CA ARG A 468 -21.73 8.42 -22.61
C ARG A 468 -22.37 9.82 -22.60
N LEU A 469 -22.46 10.45 -21.44
CA LEU A 469 -22.93 11.83 -21.30
C LEU A 469 -22.00 12.83 -22.00
N HIS A 470 -20.70 12.63 -21.91
CA HIS A 470 -19.72 13.45 -22.62
C HIS A 470 -19.81 13.26 -24.12
N LEU A 471 -19.99 12.01 -24.61
CA LEU A 471 -20.23 11.73 -26.05
C LEU A 471 -21.47 12.44 -26.56
N ARG A 472 -22.59 12.34 -25.84
CA ARG A 472 -23.85 13.02 -26.18
C ARG A 472 -23.70 14.54 -26.19
N GLY A 473 -22.85 15.08 -25.35
CA GLY A 473 -22.53 16.51 -25.26
C GLY A 473 -21.43 16.98 -26.23
N GLY A 474 -20.92 16.13 -27.13
CA GLY A 474 -19.84 16.46 -28.08
C GLY A 474 -18.46 16.65 -27.45
N ARG A 475 -18.24 16.19 -26.23
CA ARG A 475 -16.99 16.30 -25.48
C ARG A 475 -16.21 14.98 -25.54
N ALA A 476 -15.71 14.68 -26.75
CA ALA A 476 -15.15 13.37 -27.04
C ALA A 476 -13.85 13.07 -26.26
N GLU A 477 -13.01 14.05 -25.99
CA GLU A 477 -11.77 13.86 -25.22
C GLU A 477 -12.06 13.50 -23.75
N GLU A 478 -13.03 14.20 -23.13
CA GLU A 478 -13.47 13.89 -21.76
C GLU A 478 -14.16 12.52 -21.70
N ALA A 479 -14.88 12.14 -22.77
CA ALA A 479 -15.48 10.82 -22.90
C ALA A 479 -14.38 9.74 -22.91
N VAL A 480 -13.34 9.89 -23.74
CA VAL A 480 -12.21 8.96 -23.80
C VAL A 480 -11.56 8.80 -22.42
N ALA A 481 -11.34 9.91 -21.69
CA ALA A 481 -10.75 9.85 -20.37
C ALA A 481 -11.63 9.06 -19.36
N ALA A 482 -12.93 9.35 -19.31
CA ALA A 482 -13.85 8.66 -18.41
C ALA A 482 -13.98 7.17 -18.76
N LEU A 483 -14.10 6.83 -20.06
CA LEU A 483 -14.28 5.46 -20.51
C LEU A 483 -13.02 4.59 -20.31
N LYS A 484 -11.85 5.17 -20.41
CA LYS A 484 -10.60 4.49 -20.03
C LYS A 484 -10.58 4.10 -18.55
N ILE A 485 -11.08 4.98 -17.67
CA ILE A 485 -11.19 4.66 -16.24
C ILE A 485 -12.25 3.58 -16.01
N ALA A 486 -13.40 3.65 -16.72
CA ALA A 486 -14.42 2.62 -16.65
C ALA A 486 -13.86 1.24 -16.99
N LEU A 487 -13.16 1.11 -18.13
CA LEU A 487 -12.51 -0.12 -18.57
C LEU A 487 -11.38 -0.57 -17.62
N TRP A 488 -10.70 0.38 -17.04
CA TRP A 488 -9.65 0.06 -16.08
C TRP A 488 -10.22 -0.51 -14.78
N SER A 489 -11.39 -0.02 -14.36
CA SER A 489 -12.09 -0.52 -13.16
C SER A 489 -12.78 -1.85 -13.41
N GLU A 490 -13.46 -1.98 -14.56
CA GLU A 490 -14.19 -3.18 -14.97
C GLU A 490 -14.21 -3.29 -16.50
N GLU A 491 -13.69 -4.39 -17.04
CA GLU A 491 -13.66 -4.64 -18.47
C GLU A 491 -15.01 -5.17 -18.94
N THR A 492 -15.75 -4.34 -19.68
CA THR A 492 -17.08 -4.67 -20.19
C THR A 492 -17.21 -4.36 -21.68
N VAL A 493 -18.04 -5.15 -22.38
CA VAL A 493 -18.39 -4.89 -23.79
C VAL A 493 -18.91 -3.47 -23.98
N ALA A 494 -19.81 -3.03 -23.10
CA ALA A 494 -20.44 -1.71 -23.18
C ALA A 494 -19.42 -0.56 -23.05
N ALA A 495 -18.38 -0.73 -22.23
CA ALA A 495 -17.33 0.27 -22.06
C ALA A 495 -16.38 0.30 -23.28
N HIS A 496 -16.02 -0.85 -23.86
CA HIS A 496 -15.24 -0.92 -25.08
C HIS A 496 -15.97 -0.30 -26.27
N VAL A 497 -17.27 -0.60 -26.42
CA VAL A 497 -18.09 0.00 -27.49
C VAL A 497 -18.17 1.51 -27.34
N ALA A 498 -18.47 2.01 -26.14
CA ALA A 498 -18.54 3.45 -25.88
C ALA A 498 -17.18 4.14 -26.10
N LEU A 499 -16.06 3.50 -25.72
CA LEU A 499 -14.72 4.03 -25.97
C LEU A 499 -14.38 4.06 -27.46
N ALA A 500 -14.79 3.05 -28.23
CA ALA A 500 -14.64 3.05 -29.68
C ALA A 500 -15.43 4.20 -30.33
N GLU A 501 -16.66 4.45 -29.89
CA GLU A 501 -17.47 5.59 -30.35
C GLU A 501 -16.78 6.94 -30.02
N ALA A 502 -16.18 7.05 -28.83
CA ALA A 502 -15.42 8.24 -28.44
C ALA A 502 -14.17 8.44 -29.33
N TYR A 503 -13.45 7.37 -29.65
CA TYR A 503 -12.32 7.43 -30.57
C TYR A 503 -12.74 7.81 -32.00
N LEU A 504 -13.90 7.35 -32.47
CA LEU A 504 -14.41 7.78 -33.77
C LEU A 504 -14.73 9.28 -33.80
N GLN A 505 -15.28 9.85 -32.73
CA GLN A 505 -15.52 11.29 -32.64
C GLN A 505 -14.24 12.13 -32.66
N VAL A 506 -13.12 11.61 -32.09
CA VAL A 506 -11.82 12.25 -32.19
C VAL A 506 -11.00 11.83 -33.41
N GLN A 507 -11.64 11.14 -34.37
CA GLN A 507 -11.06 10.68 -35.65
C GLN A 507 -9.91 9.65 -35.50
N ASP A 508 -9.79 8.99 -34.35
CA ASP A 508 -8.84 7.90 -34.11
C ASP A 508 -9.45 6.54 -34.46
N THR A 509 -9.55 6.28 -35.74
CA THR A 509 -10.15 5.03 -36.28
C THR A 509 -9.34 3.78 -35.88
N ALA A 510 -8.02 3.91 -35.70
CA ALA A 510 -7.15 2.78 -35.32
C ALA A 510 -7.46 2.29 -33.90
N SER A 511 -7.52 3.22 -32.94
CA SER A 511 -7.91 2.92 -31.56
C SER A 511 -9.35 2.42 -31.47
N ALA A 512 -10.28 3.02 -32.22
CA ALA A 512 -11.67 2.57 -32.28
C ALA A 512 -11.78 1.10 -32.72
N ARG A 513 -11.04 0.70 -33.76
CA ARG A 513 -11.03 -0.70 -34.25
C ARG A 513 -10.47 -1.64 -33.18
N SER A 514 -9.39 -1.27 -32.52
CA SER A 514 -8.79 -2.07 -31.44
C SER A 514 -9.78 -2.31 -30.29
N GLU A 515 -10.55 -1.29 -29.90
CA GLU A 515 -11.53 -1.43 -28.82
C GLU A 515 -12.72 -2.31 -29.22
N ILE A 516 -13.19 -2.21 -30.48
CA ILE A 516 -14.24 -3.10 -30.98
C ILE A 516 -13.78 -4.55 -31.10
N ASP A 517 -12.55 -4.79 -31.51
CA ASP A 517 -12.03 -6.16 -31.55
C ASP A 517 -11.93 -6.76 -30.14
N ARG A 518 -11.59 -5.98 -29.13
CA ARG A 518 -11.64 -6.40 -27.71
C ARG A 518 -13.08 -6.67 -27.24
N ALA A 519 -14.03 -5.81 -27.56
CA ALA A 519 -15.44 -6.03 -27.25
C ALA A 519 -15.93 -7.37 -27.81
N LEU A 520 -15.57 -7.69 -29.07
CA LEU A 520 -15.96 -8.94 -29.75
C LEU A 520 -15.18 -10.17 -29.24
N VAL A 521 -14.03 -10.00 -28.61
CA VAL A 521 -13.36 -11.08 -27.86
C VAL A 521 -14.15 -11.44 -26.59
N LEU A 522 -14.69 -10.42 -25.89
CA LEU A 522 -15.52 -10.64 -24.70
C LEU A 522 -16.89 -11.24 -25.04
N ASP A 523 -17.54 -10.71 -26.07
CA ASP A 523 -18.80 -11.25 -26.61
C ASP A 523 -18.83 -11.16 -28.14
N PRO A 524 -18.58 -12.29 -28.82
CA PRO A 524 -18.61 -12.34 -30.31
C PRO A 524 -19.95 -12.00 -30.95
N LYS A 525 -21.04 -11.98 -30.16
CA LYS A 525 -22.40 -11.71 -30.64
C LYS A 525 -22.91 -10.33 -30.19
N ALA A 526 -22.09 -9.50 -29.59
CA ALA A 526 -22.49 -8.17 -29.14
C ALA A 526 -22.96 -7.31 -30.31
N GLU A 527 -24.27 -7.08 -30.40
CA GLU A 527 -24.89 -6.34 -31.49
C GLU A 527 -24.35 -4.93 -31.65
N ASP A 528 -24.16 -4.22 -30.53
CA ASP A 528 -23.61 -2.86 -30.52
C ASP A 528 -22.16 -2.84 -31.06
N ALA A 529 -21.33 -3.81 -30.70
CA ALA A 529 -19.95 -3.91 -31.18
C ALA A 529 -19.94 -4.21 -32.71
N LEU A 530 -20.79 -5.12 -33.17
CA LEU A 530 -20.93 -5.45 -34.58
C LEU A 530 -21.44 -4.23 -35.40
N ALA A 531 -22.37 -3.45 -34.86
CA ALA A 531 -22.87 -2.24 -35.49
C ALA A 531 -21.76 -1.17 -35.64
N VAL A 532 -20.94 -0.96 -34.60
CA VAL A 532 -19.81 -0.02 -34.69
C VAL A 532 -18.73 -0.56 -35.63
N LYS A 533 -18.46 -1.88 -35.65
CA LYS A 533 -17.51 -2.50 -36.58
C LYS A 533 -17.93 -2.27 -38.05
N ALA A 534 -19.20 -2.41 -38.34
CA ALA A 534 -19.74 -2.14 -39.66
C ALA A 534 -19.56 -0.67 -40.08
N LYS A 535 -19.77 0.27 -39.17
CA LYS A 535 -19.50 1.70 -39.38
C LYS A 535 -18.03 1.97 -39.71
N ILE A 536 -17.10 1.35 -39.01
CA ILE A 536 -15.64 1.51 -39.24
C ILE A 536 -15.22 0.91 -40.60
N GLY A 537 -15.90 -0.16 -41.08
CA GLY A 537 -15.57 -0.85 -42.34
C GLY A 537 -16.21 -0.26 -43.59
N GLY A 538 -17.20 0.63 -43.47
CA GLY A 538 -18.09 1.05 -44.58
C GLY A 538 -17.65 2.26 -45.39
N GLY A 539 -16.41 2.77 -45.30
CA GLY A 539 -15.88 3.82 -46.18
C GLY A 539 -15.99 5.26 -45.67
N PRO A 540 -15.59 6.28 -46.46
CA PRO A 540 -15.14 7.58 -45.95
C PRO A 540 -16.28 8.39 -45.30
N TRP A 541 -15.91 9.00 -44.19
CA TRP A 541 -16.66 10.05 -43.50
C TRP A 541 -16.36 11.42 -44.10
#